data_54dc314cf20c0346e3dad64a1e0fa444
#
_entry.id   54dc314cf20c0346e3dad64a1e0fa444
#
_cell.length_a   1.000
_cell.length_b   1.000
_cell.length_c   1.000
_cell.angle_alpha   90.00
_cell.angle_beta   90.00
_cell.angle_gamma   90.00
#
_symmetry.space_group_name_H-M   'P 1'
#
loop_
_entity.id
_entity.type
_entity.pdbx_description
1 polymer ?
#
loop_
_entity_poly.entity_id
_entity_poly.type
_entity_poly.pdbx_seq_one_letter_code
_entity_poly.pdbx_strand_id
1 'polypeptide(L)'
;EIERGLVGSEMCIRDRAGKPWDIGPGYPNTVERIESGLLSWGGDTDDNTNPYEVRLGKYVDLEVPEDVIGLSALKKINQEGPKRHQLGIVLDSEEKFKSHGVWYDILVNNEKLGDMTCGIWSKRIKKNIGLCLVSLKLKSGEKVKVNKNGIEYMGTMTELPFI
;
A
#
# COMPACT_ATOMS: atom_id res chain seq x y z
N GLU A 1 -4.12 23.23 25.00
CA GLU A 1 -3.14 22.56 24.11
C GLU A 1 -3.18 21.09 24.42
N ILE A 2 -3.85 20.32 23.59
CA ILE A 2 -3.73 18.86 23.63
C ILE A 2 -2.42 18.58 22.96
N GLU A 3 -1.34 18.64 23.71
CA GLU A 3 -0.12 17.98 23.31
C GLU A 3 -0.52 16.54 22.94
N ARG A 4 -0.15 16.11 21.79
CA ARG A 4 -0.41 14.77 21.20
C ARG A 4 0.04 13.70 22.17
N GLY A 5 -0.76 13.54 23.16
CA GLY A 5 -0.30 13.06 24.44
C GLY A 5 -0.68 11.66 24.77
N LEU A 6 -0.73 10.76 23.83
CA LEU A 6 -0.43 9.36 24.14
C LEU A 6 1.10 9.17 24.30
N VAL A 7 1.81 10.24 24.13
CA VAL A 7 3.25 10.29 23.97
C VAL A 7 3.87 10.25 25.33
N GLY A 8 3.77 10.15 26.26
CA GLY A 8 4.70 10.19 27.38
C GLY A 8 4.38 9.16 28.44
N SER A 9 3.12 9.05 28.83
CA SER A 9 2.81 8.23 29.98
C SER A 9 2.56 6.77 29.62
N GLU A 10 1.78 6.47 28.58
CA GLU A 10 1.43 5.07 28.27
C GLU A 10 2.56 4.31 27.59
N MET A 11 3.28 4.92 26.66
CA MET A 11 4.47 4.29 26.06
C MET A 11 5.55 4.07 27.12
N CYS A 12 5.83 5.07 27.95
CA CYS A 12 6.79 4.93 29.04
C CYS A 12 6.38 3.88 30.09
N ILE A 13 5.08 3.71 30.35
CA ILE A 13 4.58 2.67 31.25
C ILE A 13 4.81 1.29 30.64
N ARG A 14 4.44 1.10 29.38
CA ARG A 14 4.64 -0.18 28.66
C ARG A 14 6.12 -0.55 28.55
N ASP A 15 6.96 0.40 28.13
CA ASP A 15 8.40 0.18 28.02
C ASP A 15 9.03 -0.15 29.36
N ARG A 16 8.60 0.53 30.42
CA ARG A 16 9.11 0.26 31.77
C ARG A 16 8.64 -1.09 32.30
N ALA A 17 7.37 -1.43 32.09
CA ALA A 17 6.82 -2.72 32.48
C ALA A 17 7.38 -3.87 31.64
N GLY A 18 7.74 -3.63 30.39
CA GLY A 18 8.29 -4.61 29.48
C GLY A 18 9.78 -4.93 29.70
N LYS A 19 10.54 -3.99 30.26
CA LYS A 19 12.00 -4.15 30.48
C LYS A 19 12.44 -5.47 31.14
N PRO A 20 11.79 -5.96 32.22
CA PRO A 20 12.18 -7.21 32.84
C PRO A 20 12.00 -8.44 31.93
N TRP A 21 11.22 -8.31 30.88
CA TRP A 21 10.86 -9.36 29.94
C TRP A 21 11.48 -9.17 28.55
N ASP A 22 12.39 -8.20 28.42
CA ASP A 22 12.99 -7.80 27.13
C ASP A 22 11.93 -7.48 26.04
N ILE A 23 10.80 -6.90 26.46
CA ILE A 23 9.73 -6.47 25.57
C ILE A 23 9.93 -4.99 25.26
N GLY A 24 10.10 -4.69 23.98
CA GLY A 24 10.14 -3.33 23.44
C GLY A 24 8.97 -3.03 22.51
N PRO A 25 8.84 -1.77 22.04
CA PRO A 25 7.84 -1.42 21.05
C PRO A 25 8.08 -2.21 19.76
N GLY A 26 7.01 -2.85 19.26
CA GLY A 26 7.03 -3.52 17.96
C GLY A 26 6.90 -2.51 16.84
N TYR A 27 7.74 -2.63 15.82
CA TYR A 27 7.60 -1.89 14.58
C TYR A 27 7.27 -2.87 13.45
N PRO A 28 6.16 -2.70 12.74
CA PRO A 28 5.93 -3.47 11.53
C PRO A 28 7.08 -3.16 10.58
N ASN A 29 7.87 -4.15 10.24
CA ASN A 29 8.93 -3.96 9.27
C ASN A 29 8.32 -3.82 7.85
N THR A 30 9.06 -3.19 6.94
CA THR A 30 8.57 -2.92 5.59
C THR A 30 8.21 -4.19 4.83
N VAL A 31 8.89 -5.31 5.09
CA VAL A 31 8.59 -6.59 4.43
C VAL A 31 7.22 -7.09 4.85
N GLU A 32 6.96 -7.17 6.15
CA GLU A 32 5.68 -7.64 6.69
C GLU A 32 4.52 -6.73 6.28
N ARG A 33 4.76 -5.42 6.24
CA ARG A 33 3.80 -4.43 5.76
C ARG A 33 3.37 -4.74 4.32
N ILE A 34 4.33 -4.92 3.41
CA ILE A 34 4.05 -5.19 2.01
C ILE A 34 3.44 -6.57 1.82
N GLU A 35 3.96 -7.61 2.51
CA GLU A 35 3.38 -8.96 2.48
C GLU A 35 1.91 -8.97 2.88
N SER A 36 1.54 -8.17 3.87
CA SER A 36 0.16 -8.05 4.37
C SER A 36 -0.70 -7.06 3.58
N GLY A 37 -0.13 -6.37 2.60
CA GLY A 37 -0.85 -5.35 1.80
C GLY A 37 -1.22 -4.09 2.58
N LEU A 38 -0.51 -3.77 3.67
CA LEU A 38 -0.73 -2.57 4.47
C LEU A 38 -0.17 -1.34 3.78
N LEU A 39 -0.99 -0.30 3.70
CA LEU A 39 -0.65 0.97 3.06
C LEU A 39 0.20 1.87 3.96
N SER A 40 0.95 2.75 3.32
CA SER A 40 1.68 3.84 3.97
C SER A 40 1.29 5.16 3.33
N TRP A 41 0.84 6.11 4.14
CA TRP A 41 0.59 7.48 3.68
C TRP A 41 1.90 8.14 3.23
N GLY A 42 1.83 8.82 2.08
CA GLY A 42 3.00 9.43 1.44
C GLY A 42 3.91 8.43 0.71
N GLY A 43 3.74 7.12 0.95
CA GLY A 43 4.44 6.06 0.23
C GLY A 43 3.58 5.43 -0.85
N ASP A 44 2.42 4.88 -0.46
CA ASP A 44 1.52 4.18 -1.38
C ASP A 44 0.28 4.99 -1.73
N THR A 45 -0.04 5.98 -0.93
CA THR A 45 -1.22 6.84 -1.07
C THR A 45 -0.87 8.30 -0.82
N ASP A 46 -1.63 9.19 -1.42
CA ASP A 46 -1.51 10.64 -1.32
C ASP A 46 -2.90 11.31 -1.28
N ASP A 47 -2.93 12.65 -1.33
CA ASP A 47 -4.17 13.45 -1.33
C ASP A 47 -5.05 13.20 -2.57
N ASN A 48 -4.52 12.56 -3.62
CA ASN A 48 -5.25 12.21 -4.84
C ASN A 48 -5.80 10.78 -4.82
N THR A 49 -5.58 10.06 -3.73
CA THR A 49 -6.01 8.67 -3.59
C THR A 49 -7.27 8.59 -2.74
N ASN A 50 -8.33 7.97 -3.27
CA ASN A 50 -9.57 7.78 -2.53
C ASN A 50 -9.67 6.36 -1.92
N PRO A 51 -10.52 6.16 -0.89
CA PRO A 51 -10.61 4.88 -0.20
C PRO A 51 -11.04 3.70 -1.07
N TYR A 52 -11.80 3.94 -2.13
CA TYR A 52 -12.28 2.89 -3.02
C TYR A 52 -11.16 2.33 -3.91
N GLU A 53 -10.16 3.16 -4.25
CA GLU A 53 -9.00 2.73 -5.03
C GLU A 53 -8.07 1.79 -4.24
N VAL A 54 -8.08 1.89 -2.92
CA VAL A 54 -7.11 1.21 -2.04
C VAL A 54 -7.76 0.19 -1.09
N ARG A 55 -8.88 -0.39 -1.49
CA ARG A 55 -9.58 -1.48 -0.79
C ARG A 55 -10.14 -1.08 0.59
N LEU A 56 -10.24 0.22 0.87
CA LEU A 56 -10.80 0.75 2.11
C LEU A 56 -12.28 1.14 1.98
N GLY A 57 -12.89 0.97 0.81
CA GLY A 57 -14.30 1.29 0.56
C GLY A 57 -15.27 0.61 1.55
N LYS A 58 -14.93 -0.60 2.03
CA LYS A 58 -15.73 -1.32 3.02
C LYS A 58 -15.83 -0.64 4.39
N TYR A 59 -14.98 0.35 4.65
CA TYR A 59 -15.00 1.14 5.89
C TYR A 59 -15.67 2.51 5.69
N VAL A 60 -16.14 2.80 4.48
CA VAL A 60 -16.83 4.06 4.16
C VAL A 60 -18.32 3.87 4.38
N ASP A 61 -18.87 4.56 5.37
CA ASP A 61 -20.30 4.66 5.60
C ASP A 61 -20.83 5.91 4.87
N LEU A 62 -21.74 5.73 3.93
CA LEU A 62 -22.36 6.82 3.17
C LEU A 62 -23.70 7.29 3.74
N GLU A 63 -24.19 6.63 4.78
CA GLU A 63 -25.48 6.95 5.41
C GLU A 63 -25.36 7.80 6.68
N VAL A 64 -24.15 8.35 6.90
CA VAL A 64 -23.90 9.29 8.00
C VAL A 64 -24.55 10.66 7.74
N PRO A 65 -24.74 11.53 8.78
CA PRO A 65 -25.27 12.86 8.60
C PRO A 65 -24.53 13.71 7.54
N GLU A 66 -25.28 14.58 6.84
CA GLU A 66 -24.78 15.33 5.65
C GLU A 66 -23.74 16.41 5.97
N ASP A 67 -23.52 16.75 7.20
CA ASP A 67 -22.53 17.73 7.66
C ASP A 67 -21.09 17.19 7.74
N VAL A 68 -20.88 15.93 7.33
CA VAL A 68 -19.55 15.32 7.31
C VAL A 68 -18.76 15.79 6.10
N ILE A 69 -17.58 16.36 6.35
CA ILE A 69 -16.66 16.84 5.29
C ILE A 69 -16.27 15.69 4.36
N GLY A 70 -16.43 15.92 3.05
CA GLY A 70 -16.06 14.96 2.01
C GLY A 70 -17.11 13.91 1.67
N LEU A 71 -18.23 13.82 2.41
CA LEU A 71 -19.28 12.83 2.16
C LEU A 71 -19.88 12.92 0.75
N SER A 72 -20.15 14.13 0.26
CA SER A 72 -20.68 14.34 -1.09
C SER A 72 -19.71 13.84 -2.18
N ALA A 73 -18.41 14.07 -2.00
CA ALA A 73 -17.37 13.58 -2.90
C ALA A 73 -17.30 12.04 -2.87
N LEU A 74 -17.36 11.42 -1.69
CA LEU A 74 -17.36 9.96 -1.55
C LEU A 74 -18.61 9.32 -2.16
N LYS A 75 -19.81 9.91 -1.99
CA LYS A 75 -21.05 9.48 -2.66
C LYS A 75 -20.89 9.49 -4.17
N LYS A 76 -20.33 10.57 -4.73
CA LYS A 76 -20.07 10.70 -6.18
C LYS A 76 -19.10 9.62 -6.67
N ILE A 77 -17.96 9.44 -6.00
CA ILE A 77 -16.97 8.42 -6.37
C ILE A 77 -17.58 7.00 -6.30
N ASN A 78 -18.39 6.72 -5.28
CA ASN A 78 -19.07 5.44 -5.17
C ASN A 78 -20.05 5.16 -6.34
N GLN A 79 -20.73 6.19 -6.83
CA GLN A 79 -21.64 6.08 -7.99
C GLN A 79 -20.90 5.91 -9.32
N GLU A 80 -19.82 6.69 -9.53
CA GLU A 80 -19.02 6.65 -10.75
C GLU A 80 -18.04 5.47 -10.80
N GLY A 81 -17.71 4.92 -9.66
CA GLY A 81 -16.66 3.92 -9.46
C GLY A 81 -15.26 4.52 -9.40
N PRO A 82 -14.29 3.81 -8.81
CA PRO A 82 -12.90 4.23 -8.79
C PRO A 82 -12.28 4.14 -10.19
N LYS A 83 -11.26 4.95 -10.47
CA LYS A 83 -10.51 4.92 -11.73
C LYS A 83 -9.36 3.93 -11.71
N ARG A 84 -8.86 3.63 -10.54
CA ARG A 84 -7.70 2.76 -10.26
C ARG A 84 -8.08 1.76 -9.17
N HIS A 85 -7.27 0.76 -9.02
CA HIS A 85 -7.38 -0.17 -7.91
C HIS A 85 -6.00 -0.65 -7.44
N GLN A 86 -5.95 -1.06 -6.19
CA GLN A 86 -4.76 -1.61 -5.59
C GLN A 86 -4.63 -3.09 -5.90
N LEU A 87 -3.48 -3.48 -6.43
CA LEU A 87 -3.04 -4.87 -6.59
C LEU A 87 -1.65 -5.07 -6.02
N GLY A 88 -1.26 -6.31 -5.84
CA GLY A 88 0.11 -6.72 -5.64
C GLY A 88 0.81 -7.03 -6.96
N ILE A 89 2.15 -7.07 -6.93
CA ILE A 89 2.97 -7.58 -8.02
C ILE A 89 4.05 -8.50 -7.50
N VAL A 90 4.30 -9.57 -8.21
CA VAL A 90 5.45 -10.45 -7.99
C VAL A 90 6.39 -10.29 -9.18
N LEU A 91 7.62 -9.85 -8.94
CA LEU A 91 8.61 -9.61 -9.99
C LEU A 91 9.51 -10.82 -10.22
N ASP A 92 9.78 -11.09 -11.49
CA ASP A 92 10.76 -12.08 -11.94
C ASP A 92 12.13 -11.40 -12.06
N SER A 93 12.87 -11.36 -10.94
CA SER A 93 14.20 -10.75 -10.89
C SER A 93 15.04 -11.45 -9.82
N GLU A 94 16.32 -11.67 -10.15
CA GLU A 94 17.33 -12.16 -9.20
C GLU A 94 17.86 -11.04 -8.31
N GLU A 95 17.82 -9.78 -8.78
CA GLU A 95 18.15 -8.60 -7.99
C GLU A 95 17.16 -8.49 -6.81
N LYS A 96 17.65 -8.49 -5.58
CA LYS A 96 16.82 -8.31 -4.38
C LYS A 96 16.52 -6.84 -4.18
N PHE A 97 15.27 -6.47 -4.37
CA PHE A 97 14.82 -5.10 -4.17
C PHE A 97 14.92 -4.73 -2.70
N LYS A 98 15.44 -3.52 -2.48
CA LYS A 98 15.35 -2.84 -1.19
C LYS A 98 14.16 -1.90 -1.24
N SER A 99 13.51 -1.68 -0.09
CA SER A 99 12.42 -0.69 0.01
C SER A 99 12.88 0.67 -0.53
N HIS A 100 11.99 1.30 -1.28
CA HIS A 100 12.25 2.61 -1.90
C HIS A 100 11.01 3.49 -1.77
N GLY A 101 11.22 4.80 -1.77
CA GLY A 101 10.16 5.81 -1.73
C GLY A 101 9.84 6.42 -3.10
N VAL A 102 10.21 5.75 -4.19
CA VAL A 102 9.98 6.22 -5.57
C VAL A 102 9.01 5.26 -6.25
N TRP A 103 8.01 5.81 -6.92
CA TRP A 103 7.05 5.03 -7.70
C TRP A 103 7.66 4.66 -9.05
N TYR A 104 7.44 3.42 -9.48
CA TYR A 104 7.92 2.90 -10.75
C TYR A 104 6.76 2.61 -11.69
N ASP A 105 6.91 3.01 -12.96
CA ASP A 105 5.88 2.85 -13.97
C ASP A 105 5.57 1.38 -14.24
N ILE A 106 4.28 1.04 -14.28
CA ILE A 106 3.78 -0.25 -14.75
C ILE A 106 3.31 -0.10 -16.18
N LEU A 107 3.91 -0.91 -17.07
CA LEU A 107 3.71 -0.83 -18.50
C LEU A 107 3.13 -2.13 -19.06
N VAL A 108 2.16 -2.00 -19.96
CA VAL A 108 1.68 -3.09 -20.83
C VAL A 108 1.67 -2.57 -22.25
N ASN A 109 2.34 -3.27 -23.18
CA ASN A 109 2.49 -2.84 -24.57
C ASN A 109 3.01 -1.39 -24.70
N ASN A 110 3.92 -0.98 -23.82
CA ASN A 110 4.49 0.36 -23.71
C ASN A 110 3.48 1.47 -23.29
N GLU A 111 2.25 1.11 -22.89
CA GLU A 111 1.30 2.03 -22.28
C GLU A 111 1.46 1.98 -20.77
N LYS A 112 1.58 3.14 -20.12
CA LYS A 112 1.59 3.23 -18.65
C LYS A 112 0.17 3.00 -18.13
N LEU A 113 -0.01 1.94 -17.33
CA LEU A 113 -1.29 1.59 -16.73
C LEU A 113 -1.33 1.75 -15.21
N GLY A 114 -0.29 2.28 -14.61
CA GLY A 114 -0.23 2.58 -13.18
C GLY A 114 1.19 2.63 -12.66
N ASP A 115 1.29 2.51 -11.34
CA ASP A 115 2.55 2.64 -10.63
C ASP A 115 2.72 1.52 -9.60
N MET A 116 3.94 0.99 -9.48
CA MET A 116 4.37 0.23 -8.32
C MET A 116 4.85 1.23 -7.27
N THR A 117 4.11 1.36 -6.18
CA THR A 117 4.34 2.39 -5.16
C THR A 117 5.46 2.02 -4.19
N CYS A 118 5.65 0.75 -3.94
CA CYS A 118 6.75 0.22 -3.16
C CYS A 118 7.09 -1.20 -3.58
N GLY A 119 8.30 -1.65 -3.28
CA GLY A 119 8.71 -3.02 -3.54
C GLY A 119 9.86 -3.45 -2.64
N ILE A 120 9.91 -4.74 -2.35
CA ILE A 120 10.92 -5.33 -1.49
C ILE A 120 11.11 -6.83 -1.78
N TRP A 121 12.28 -7.35 -1.45
CA TRP A 121 12.51 -8.79 -1.42
C TRP A 121 11.87 -9.43 -0.18
N SER A 122 10.90 -10.31 -0.39
CA SER A 122 10.32 -11.12 0.68
C SER A 122 11.14 -12.40 0.87
N LYS A 123 11.63 -12.61 2.08
CA LYS A 123 12.32 -13.86 2.45
C LYS A 123 11.36 -15.05 2.52
N ARG A 124 10.10 -14.79 2.90
CA ARG A 124 9.04 -15.77 3.07
C ARG A 124 8.57 -16.30 1.72
N ILE A 125 8.29 -15.41 0.78
CA ILE A 125 7.82 -15.73 -0.57
C ILE A 125 8.99 -16.08 -1.49
N LYS A 126 10.23 -15.67 -1.14
CA LYS A 126 11.46 -15.82 -1.94
C LYS A 126 11.37 -15.16 -3.31
N LYS A 127 10.68 -14.01 -3.37
CA LYS A 127 10.47 -13.19 -4.56
C LYS A 127 10.51 -11.71 -4.20
N ASN A 128 10.74 -10.87 -5.20
CA ASN A 128 10.45 -9.44 -5.08
C ASN A 128 8.94 -9.25 -5.19
N ILE A 129 8.37 -8.56 -4.23
CA ILE A 129 6.95 -8.22 -4.17
C ILE A 129 6.77 -6.72 -4.06
N GLY A 130 5.65 -6.21 -4.51
CA GLY A 130 5.34 -4.78 -4.41
C GLY A 130 3.86 -4.49 -4.36
N LEU A 131 3.52 -3.32 -3.83
CA LEU A 131 2.17 -2.77 -3.89
C LEU A 131 2.06 -1.88 -5.13
N CYS A 132 0.90 -1.91 -5.76
CA CYS A 132 0.65 -1.20 -7.01
C CYS A 132 -0.69 -0.49 -6.95
N LEU A 133 -0.75 0.69 -7.57
CA LEU A 133 -1.98 1.40 -7.84
C LEU A 133 -2.15 1.51 -9.35
N VAL A 134 -3.07 0.74 -9.91
CA VAL A 134 -3.16 0.50 -11.35
C VAL A 134 -4.56 0.75 -11.91
N SER A 135 -4.65 0.98 -13.21
CA SER A 135 -5.91 1.08 -13.95
C SER A 135 -6.77 -0.16 -13.75
N LEU A 136 -8.09 0.01 -13.72
CA LEU A 136 -9.07 -1.09 -13.67
C LEU A 136 -8.97 -2.08 -14.86
N LYS A 137 -8.25 -1.70 -15.92
CA LYS A 137 -7.97 -2.59 -17.05
C LYS A 137 -7.09 -3.77 -16.67
N LEU A 138 -6.18 -3.58 -15.70
CA LEU A 138 -5.28 -4.64 -15.23
C LEU A 138 -5.98 -5.54 -14.21
N LYS A 139 -5.76 -6.83 -14.34
CA LYS A 139 -6.31 -7.86 -13.45
C LYS A 139 -5.19 -8.70 -12.84
N SER A 140 -5.53 -9.37 -11.75
CA SER A 140 -4.67 -10.40 -11.16
C SER A 140 -4.36 -11.51 -12.18
N GLY A 141 -3.11 -11.97 -12.21
CA GLY A 141 -2.60 -12.96 -13.15
C GLY A 141 -2.00 -12.38 -14.44
N GLU A 142 -2.21 -11.10 -14.73
CA GLU A 142 -1.64 -10.48 -15.94
C GLU A 142 -0.16 -10.17 -15.78
N LYS A 143 0.58 -10.35 -16.88
CA LYS A 143 2.00 -10.03 -16.97
C LYS A 143 2.20 -8.58 -17.37
N VAL A 144 3.08 -7.90 -16.66
CA VAL A 144 3.38 -6.49 -16.87
C VAL A 144 4.89 -6.26 -16.83
N LYS A 145 5.32 -5.10 -17.32
CA LYS A 145 6.68 -4.60 -17.14
C LYS A 145 6.68 -3.50 -16.08
N VAL A 146 7.67 -3.52 -15.21
CA VAL A 146 7.97 -2.43 -14.27
C VAL A 146 9.23 -1.74 -14.75
N ASN A 147 9.15 -0.45 -15.01
CA ASN A 147 10.31 0.37 -15.36
C ASN A 147 10.88 1.02 -14.10
N LYS A 148 12.04 0.53 -13.69
CA LYS A 148 12.83 1.06 -12.58
C LYS A 148 14.05 1.80 -13.13
N ASN A 149 13.96 3.12 -13.24
CA ASN A 149 15.09 3.95 -13.70
C ASN A 149 15.68 3.52 -15.07
N GLY A 150 14.80 3.17 -16.01
CA GLY A 150 15.21 2.73 -17.35
C GLY A 150 15.51 1.22 -17.48
N ILE A 151 15.46 0.48 -16.37
CA ILE A 151 15.59 -0.99 -16.38
C ILE A 151 14.19 -1.59 -16.29
N GLU A 152 13.84 -2.46 -17.21
CA GLU A 152 12.55 -3.16 -17.24
C GLU A 152 12.64 -4.52 -16.53
N TYR A 153 11.71 -4.76 -15.63
CA TYR A 153 11.52 -6.04 -14.94
C TYR A 153 10.16 -6.62 -15.30
N MET A 154 10.12 -7.91 -15.60
CA MET A 154 8.86 -8.62 -15.79
C MET A 154 8.23 -8.93 -14.43
N GLY A 155 6.92 -8.83 -14.35
CA GLY A 155 6.17 -9.17 -13.16
C GLY A 155 4.78 -9.69 -13.49
N THR A 156 4.17 -10.30 -12.49
CA THR A 156 2.79 -10.80 -12.56
C THR A 156 1.96 -10.11 -11.50
N MET A 157 0.85 -9.51 -11.90
CA MET A 157 -0.11 -8.89 -10.98
C MET A 157 -0.75 -9.98 -10.12
N THR A 158 -1.02 -9.66 -8.85
CA THR A 158 -1.63 -10.61 -7.90
C THR A 158 -2.59 -9.89 -6.95
N GLU A 159 -3.49 -10.67 -6.36
CA GLU A 159 -4.34 -10.17 -5.28
C GLU A 159 -3.52 -9.91 -4.01
N LEU A 160 -4.06 -9.07 -3.13
CA LEU A 160 -3.53 -8.79 -1.80
C LEU A 160 -4.46 -9.37 -0.72
N PRO A 161 -3.94 -9.82 0.42
CA PRO A 161 -2.52 -9.86 0.78
C PRO A 161 -1.74 -10.95 0.04
N PHE A 162 -0.40 -10.90 0.11
CA PHE A 162 0.45 -11.97 -0.48
C PHE A 162 0.47 -13.24 0.37
N ILE A 163 0.11 -13.12 1.67
CA ILE A 163 0.11 -14.20 2.67
C ILE A 163 -1.14 -14.13 3.53
#